data_d19ff2125e4679f7bfdd762b98a27dc7
#
_entry.id   d19ff2125e4679f7bfdd762b98a27dc7
#
_cell.length_a   1.000
_cell.length_b   1.000
_cell.length_c   1.000
_cell.angle_alpha   90.00
_cell.angle_beta   90.00
_cell.angle_gamma   90.00
#
_symmetry.space_group_name_H-M   'P 1'
#
loop_
_entity.id
_entity.type
_entity.pdbx_description
1 polymer ?
#
loop_
_entity_poly.entity_id
_entity_poly.type
_entity_poly.pdbx_seq_one_letter_code
_entity_poly.pdbx_strand_id
1 'polypeptide(L)'
;GSYSVMGRPLAMKVYPPKPQKRPLGKILVIGGIHGDEYSSVSVVFKWMNILNVHHSGLFHWHFIPLSNPNGLLRKQSQRQNDRGVDLNRNFPTADWAESAEDYWKSRTGRDPRRYPGPEAASEPEVAYLVKEIDEFQPDIIISMHAPYGLIDHDGPPKAPERLGNLTLRRLGVFPGSLGNYGGVDLGIPVVTVELTHAGIMPTRGQVSRMWTDMVRWLVRERRSKLASR
;
A
#
# COMPACT_ATOMS: atom_id res chain seq x y z
N GLY A 1 -18.11 -7.85 8.07
CA GLY A 1 -17.08 -6.79 8.03
C GLY A 1 -15.82 -7.25 8.72
N SER A 2 -14.68 -6.70 8.33
CA SER A 2 -13.38 -6.98 8.96
C SER A 2 -13.07 -5.90 10.00
N TYR A 3 -12.37 -6.29 11.06
CA TYR A 3 -12.10 -5.41 12.21
C TYR A 3 -10.62 -5.51 12.61
N SER A 4 -10.07 -4.41 13.10
CA SER A 4 -8.73 -4.34 13.67
C SER A 4 -8.68 -5.01 15.04
N VAL A 5 -7.47 -5.13 15.60
CA VAL A 5 -7.23 -5.70 16.95
C VAL A 5 -8.19 -5.15 18.01
N MET A 6 -8.49 -3.86 17.99
CA MET A 6 -9.39 -3.21 18.98
C MET A 6 -10.83 -3.06 18.46
N GLY A 7 -11.24 -3.85 17.48
CA GLY A 7 -12.62 -3.84 16.97
C GLY A 7 -13.00 -2.62 16.15
N ARG A 8 -12.04 -1.85 15.62
CA ARG A 8 -12.34 -0.77 14.69
C ARG A 8 -12.58 -1.33 13.29
N PRO A 9 -13.61 -0.88 12.56
CA PRO A 9 -13.89 -1.39 11.23
C PRO A 9 -12.74 -1.09 10.25
N LEU A 10 -12.37 -2.07 9.44
CA LEU A 10 -11.46 -1.94 8.32
C LEU A 10 -12.32 -1.70 7.07
N ALA A 11 -12.29 -0.48 6.57
CA ALA A 11 -13.18 -0.02 5.51
C ALA A 11 -12.48 0.00 4.15
N MET A 12 -13.22 -0.39 3.12
CA MET A 12 -12.82 -0.32 1.73
C MET A 12 -13.86 0.43 0.91
N LYS A 13 -13.40 1.19 -0.08
CA LYS A 13 -14.24 1.80 -1.11
C LYS A 13 -13.95 1.18 -2.46
N VAL A 14 -15.00 0.70 -3.11
CA VAL A 14 -14.94 0.12 -4.45
C VAL A 14 -15.42 1.13 -5.50
N TYR A 15 -14.68 1.24 -6.59
CA TYR A 15 -15.06 1.96 -7.80
C TYR A 15 -15.07 0.95 -8.96
N PRO A 16 -16.21 0.32 -9.26
CA PRO A 16 -16.31 -0.70 -10.29
C PRO A 16 -16.14 -0.10 -11.70
N PRO A 17 -15.76 -0.92 -12.69
CA PRO A 17 -15.73 -0.46 -14.07
C PRO A 17 -17.13 -0.03 -14.53
N LYS A 18 -17.21 0.88 -15.51
CA LYS A 18 -18.51 1.23 -16.10
C LYS A 18 -19.03 0.07 -16.96
N PRO A 19 -20.34 -0.21 -16.97
CA PRO A 19 -20.91 -1.39 -17.63
C PRO A 19 -20.53 -1.57 -19.11
N GLN A 20 -20.34 -0.46 -19.84
CA GLN A 20 -20.01 -0.48 -21.27
C GLN A 20 -18.52 -0.51 -21.57
N LYS A 21 -17.65 -0.60 -20.54
CA LYS A 21 -16.20 -0.55 -20.72
C LYS A 21 -15.54 -1.79 -20.13
N ARG A 22 -14.72 -2.46 -20.96
CA ARG A 22 -13.77 -3.44 -20.42
C ARG A 22 -12.65 -2.69 -19.68
N PRO A 23 -12.45 -2.92 -18.38
CA PRO A 23 -11.42 -2.24 -17.63
C PRO A 23 -10.02 -2.67 -18.12
N LEU A 24 -9.06 -1.77 -18.07
CA LEU A 24 -7.65 -2.07 -18.35
C LEU A 24 -7.01 -2.93 -17.26
N GLY A 25 -7.55 -2.89 -16.06
CA GLY A 25 -7.05 -3.70 -14.95
C GLY A 25 -7.72 -3.39 -13.62
N LYS A 26 -7.30 -4.15 -12.61
CA LYS A 26 -7.72 -4.07 -11.21
C LYS A 26 -6.60 -3.41 -10.40
N ILE A 27 -6.90 -2.35 -9.68
CA ILE A 27 -5.91 -1.59 -8.91
C ILE A 27 -6.34 -1.55 -7.45
N LEU A 28 -5.45 -2.00 -6.56
CA LEU A 28 -5.62 -1.89 -5.12
C LEU A 28 -4.76 -0.74 -4.59
N VAL A 29 -5.38 0.21 -3.88
CA VAL A 29 -4.69 1.34 -3.25
C VAL A 29 -4.81 1.20 -1.74
N ILE A 30 -3.69 1.17 -1.05
CA ILE A 30 -3.59 0.96 0.40
C ILE A 30 -2.92 2.19 1.03
N GLY A 31 -3.51 2.71 2.09
CA GLY A 31 -2.93 3.76 2.94
C GLY A 31 -2.96 3.39 4.41
N GLY A 32 -2.18 4.12 5.20
CA GLY A 32 -2.21 4.01 6.66
C GLY A 32 -1.85 2.63 7.21
N ILE A 33 -0.93 1.89 6.58
CA ILE A 33 -0.32 0.68 7.15
C ILE A 33 0.44 1.07 8.44
N HIS A 34 1.14 2.20 8.40
CA HIS A 34 1.74 2.79 9.59
C HIS A 34 0.85 3.91 10.11
N GLY A 35 0.48 3.83 11.39
CA GLY A 35 -0.50 4.75 11.97
C GLY A 35 0.02 6.17 12.20
N ASP A 36 1.32 6.38 12.24
CA ASP A 36 1.94 7.72 12.38
C ASP A 36 2.20 8.44 11.05
N GLU A 37 1.80 7.86 9.92
CA GLU A 37 1.94 8.43 8.59
C GLU A 37 0.64 9.09 8.10
N TYR A 38 0.20 10.19 8.77
CA TYR A 38 -1.07 10.87 8.48
C TYR A 38 -1.25 11.31 7.04
N SER A 39 -0.16 11.75 6.40
CA SER A 39 -0.18 12.20 5.01
C SER A 39 -0.56 11.08 4.05
N SER A 40 -0.15 9.83 4.32
CA SER A 40 -0.48 8.67 3.52
C SER A 40 -2.00 8.45 3.45
N VAL A 41 -2.66 8.47 4.59
CA VAL A 41 -4.13 8.36 4.71
C VAL A 41 -4.82 9.50 3.97
N SER A 42 -4.38 10.73 4.21
CA SER A 42 -4.99 11.92 3.60
C SER A 42 -4.88 11.94 2.08
N VAL A 43 -3.75 11.53 1.51
CA VAL A 43 -3.57 11.50 0.05
C VAL A 43 -4.48 10.44 -0.57
N VAL A 44 -4.63 9.27 0.06
CA VAL A 44 -5.56 8.24 -0.42
C VAL A 44 -7.00 8.76 -0.44
N PHE A 45 -7.47 9.43 0.63
CA PHE A 45 -8.79 10.07 0.62
C PHE A 45 -8.94 11.15 -0.46
N LYS A 46 -7.90 11.94 -0.72
CA LYS A 46 -7.93 12.93 -1.81
C LYS A 46 -8.03 12.28 -3.18
N TRP A 47 -7.37 11.16 -3.41
CA TRP A 47 -7.50 10.38 -4.64
C TRP A 47 -8.90 9.76 -4.78
N MET A 48 -9.48 9.25 -3.68
CA MET A 48 -10.87 8.80 -3.66
C MET A 48 -11.83 9.93 -4.04
N ASN A 49 -11.62 11.15 -3.55
CA ASN A 49 -12.43 12.32 -3.92
C ASN A 49 -12.32 12.67 -5.41
N ILE A 50 -11.14 12.51 -6.02
CA ILE A 50 -10.99 12.66 -7.48
C ILE A 50 -11.85 11.63 -8.21
N LEU A 51 -11.84 10.37 -7.78
CA LEU A 51 -12.66 9.32 -8.39
C LEU A 51 -14.15 9.50 -8.14
N ASN A 52 -14.57 10.02 -7.00
CA ASN A 52 -15.98 10.34 -6.74
C ASN A 52 -16.57 11.28 -7.80
N VAL A 53 -15.74 12.17 -8.35
CA VAL A 53 -16.17 13.16 -9.37
C VAL A 53 -15.83 12.69 -10.79
N HIS A 54 -14.66 12.08 -10.99
CA HIS A 54 -14.09 11.85 -12.32
C HIS A 54 -13.83 10.37 -12.64
N HIS A 55 -14.58 9.44 -12.05
CA HIS A 55 -14.38 8.02 -12.33
C HIS A 55 -14.72 7.69 -13.79
N SER A 56 -13.70 7.36 -14.57
CA SER A 56 -13.80 7.10 -16.01
C SER A 56 -14.26 5.67 -16.34
N GLY A 57 -14.16 4.73 -15.38
CA GLY A 57 -14.39 3.30 -15.59
C GLY A 57 -13.23 2.57 -16.29
N LEU A 58 -12.08 3.23 -16.50
CA LEU A 58 -10.91 2.61 -17.11
C LEU A 58 -10.28 1.49 -16.25
N PHE A 59 -10.41 1.59 -14.93
CA PHE A 59 -9.92 0.60 -13.98
C PHE A 59 -11.02 0.22 -13.00
N HIS A 60 -10.94 -0.99 -12.48
CA HIS A 60 -11.64 -1.40 -11.28
C HIS A 60 -10.75 -1.09 -10.09
N TRP A 61 -11.19 -0.22 -9.21
CA TRP A 61 -10.38 0.23 -8.07
C TRP A 61 -10.96 -0.25 -6.75
N HIS A 62 -10.07 -0.75 -5.88
CA HIS A 62 -10.34 -0.92 -4.46
C HIS A 62 -9.41 0.00 -3.68
N PHE A 63 -9.96 0.75 -2.74
CA PHE A 63 -9.24 1.69 -1.87
C PHE A 63 -9.43 1.31 -0.41
N ILE A 64 -8.33 1.06 0.27
CA ILE A 64 -8.27 0.86 1.72
C ILE A 64 -7.49 2.04 2.31
N PRO A 65 -8.17 3.15 2.69
CA PRO A 65 -7.48 4.38 3.04
C PRO A 65 -6.77 4.34 4.40
N LEU A 66 -7.17 3.43 5.28
CA LEU A 66 -6.63 3.31 6.63
C LEU A 66 -6.59 1.84 7.05
N SER A 67 -5.43 1.23 6.91
CA SER A 67 -5.22 -0.18 7.28
C SER A 67 -4.94 -0.37 8.76
N ASN A 68 -4.39 0.64 9.45
CA ASN A 68 -4.05 0.63 10.87
C ASN A 68 -4.80 1.71 11.67
N PRO A 69 -6.10 1.56 11.87
CA PRO A 69 -6.88 2.56 12.61
C PRO A 69 -6.48 2.64 14.09
N ASN A 70 -5.97 1.58 14.67
CA ASN A 70 -5.52 1.57 16.05
C ASN A 70 -4.25 2.40 16.24
N GLY A 71 -3.28 2.27 15.34
CA GLY A 71 -2.06 3.08 15.38
C GLY A 71 -2.32 4.57 15.15
N LEU A 72 -3.22 4.90 14.19
CA LEU A 72 -3.55 6.29 13.87
C LEU A 72 -4.35 7.00 14.95
N LEU A 73 -5.40 6.36 15.46
CA LEU A 73 -6.42 7.01 16.30
C LEU A 73 -6.12 6.97 17.81
N ARG A 74 -4.89 6.66 18.18
CA ARG A 74 -4.40 6.77 19.57
C ARG A 74 -4.23 8.26 19.94
N LYS A 75 -4.18 8.55 21.24
CA LYS A 75 -3.84 9.89 21.73
C LYS A 75 -2.50 10.37 21.17
N GLN A 76 -1.53 9.48 21.06
CA GLN A 76 -0.28 9.66 20.35
C GLN A 76 -0.17 8.55 19.31
N SER A 77 -0.29 8.92 18.04
CA SER A 77 -0.21 7.95 16.94
C SER A 77 1.13 7.20 16.95
N GLN A 78 1.09 5.97 16.49
CA GLN A 78 2.27 5.13 16.40
C GLN A 78 2.28 4.35 15.08
N ARG A 79 3.47 3.93 14.67
CA ARG A 79 3.70 3.13 13.47
C ARG A 79 2.96 1.79 13.53
N GLN A 80 3.11 1.08 14.65
CA GLN A 80 2.57 -0.25 14.87
C GLN A 80 1.07 -0.21 15.15
N ASN A 81 0.44 -1.39 15.09
CA ASN A 81 -0.91 -1.57 15.60
C ASN A 81 -0.95 -1.59 17.15
N ASP A 82 -2.07 -1.93 17.75
CA ASP A 82 -2.22 -1.90 19.21
C ASP A 82 -1.47 -3.03 19.94
N ARG A 83 -1.11 -4.11 19.25
CA ARG A 83 -0.24 -5.18 19.77
C ARG A 83 1.26 -4.87 19.64
N GLY A 84 1.62 -3.70 19.14
CA GLY A 84 3.02 -3.31 18.91
C GLY A 84 3.65 -3.96 17.70
N VAL A 85 2.87 -4.49 16.75
CA VAL A 85 3.35 -5.12 15.53
C VAL A 85 3.44 -4.11 14.39
N ASP A 86 4.58 -4.09 13.69
CA ASP A 86 4.73 -3.41 12.41
C ASP A 86 4.01 -4.21 11.32
N LEU A 87 2.84 -3.73 10.90
CA LEU A 87 2.02 -4.43 9.91
C LEU A 87 2.76 -4.67 8.58
N ASN A 88 3.72 -3.79 8.23
CA ASN A 88 4.55 -3.97 7.03
C ASN A 88 5.79 -4.86 7.29
N ARG A 89 5.74 -5.69 8.33
CA ARG A 89 6.67 -6.79 8.65
C ARG A 89 5.93 -8.08 8.98
N ASN A 90 4.60 -8.07 8.87
CA ASN A 90 3.74 -9.18 9.29
C ASN A 90 3.07 -9.91 8.11
N PHE A 91 3.28 -9.49 6.85
CA PHE A 91 2.78 -10.22 5.68
C PHE A 91 3.41 -11.62 5.60
N PRO A 92 2.64 -12.64 5.14
CA PRO A 92 3.11 -14.01 5.06
C PRO A 92 4.01 -14.24 3.85
N THR A 93 5.21 -13.62 3.87
CA THR A 93 6.23 -13.84 2.85
C THR A 93 6.82 -15.24 2.97
N ALA A 94 7.27 -15.81 1.84
CA ALA A 94 7.79 -17.16 1.78
C ALA A 94 8.95 -17.40 2.76
N ASP A 95 9.74 -16.37 3.03
CA ASP A 95 10.89 -16.38 3.94
C ASP A 95 10.56 -15.96 5.38
N TRP A 96 9.29 -15.65 5.69
CA TRP A 96 8.93 -15.02 6.97
C TRP A 96 9.36 -15.85 8.19
N ALA A 97 9.03 -17.15 8.17
CA ALA A 97 9.29 -18.05 9.31
C ALA A 97 10.79 -18.19 9.62
N GLU A 98 11.62 -18.10 8.59
CA GLU A 98 13.07 -18.28 8.72
C GLU A 98 13.81 -16.97 8.97
N SER A 99 13.29 -15.85 8.43
CA SER A 99 14.04 -14.62 8.31
C SER A 99 13.51 -13.45 9.14
N ALA A 100 12.21 -13.38 9.45
CA ALA A 100 11.61 -12.18 10.02
C ALA A 100 12.15 -11.83 11.43
N GLU A 101 12.22 -12.82 12.30
CA GLU A 101 12.73 -12.62 13.66
C GLU A 101 14.24 -12.32 13.68
N ASP A 102 15.03 -13.07 12.87
CA ASP A 102 16.47 -12.82 12.75
C ASP A 102 16.76 -11.44 12.17
N TYR A 103 16.05 -11.04 11.11
CA TYR A 103 16.14 -9.69 10.56
C TYR A 103 15.85 -8.62 11.62
N TRP A 104 14.78 -8.78 12.39
CA TRP A 104 14.41 -7.85 13.44
C TRP A 104 15.51 -7.77 14.54
N LYS A 105 16.06 -8.91 14.94
CA LYS A 105 17.14 -8.97 15.94
C LYS A 105 18.45 -8.40 15.43
N SER A 106 18.91 -8.87 14.26
CA SER A 106 20.27 -8.63 13.77
C SER A 106 20.41 -7.33 12.99
N ARG A 107 19.39 -6.96 12.19
CA ARG A 107 19.43 -5.79 11.30
C ARG A 107 18.80 -4.55 11.90
N THR A 108 17.82 -4.69 12.76
CA THR A 108 17.15 -3.54 13.39
C THR A 108 17.54 -3.32 14.84
N GLY A 109 18.36 -4.20 15.43
CA GLY A 109 18.72 -4.14 16.84
C GLY A 109 17.52 -4.30 17.78
N ARG A 110 16.50 -5.06 17.36
CA ARG A 110 15.22 -5.23 18.07
C ARG A 110 14.45 -3.92 18.25
N ASP A 111 14.56 -3.01 17.28
CA ASP A 111 13.73 -1.80 17.27
C ASP A 111 12.25 -2.19 17.43
N PRO A 112 11.56 -1.80 18.52
CA PRO A 112 10.17 -2.17 18.74
C PRO A 112 9.24 -1.64 17.66
N ARG A 113 9.62 -0.55 16.99
CA ARG A 113 8.85 -0.01 15.86
C ARG A 113 8.84 -0.92 14.62
N ARG A 114 9.68 -1.95 14.60
CA ARG A 114 9.86 -2.89 13.48
C ARG A 114 9.58 -4.34 13.86
N TYR A 115 8.89 -4.54 14.98
CA TYR A 115 8.57 -5.90 15.45
C TYR A 115 7.62 -6.60 14.46
N PRO A 116 7.99 -7.78 13.95
CA PRO A 116 7.22 -8.45 12.90
C PRO A 116 5.99 -9.20 13.40
N GLY A 117 5.78 -9.28 14.70
CA GLY A 117 4.73 -10.09 15.31
C GLY A 117 5.20 -11.50 15.69
N PRO A 118 4.32 -12.29 16.35
CA PRO A 118 4.65 -13.64 16.79
C PRO A 118 4.66 -14.67 15.65
N GLU A 119 3.88 -14.43 14.60
CA GLU A 119 3.78 -15.28 13.41
C GLU A 119 3.31 -14.48 12.21
N ALA A 120 3.49 -15.02 11.02
CA ALA A 120 3.06 -14.40 9.77
C ALA A 120 1.54 -14.21 9.76
N ALA A 121 1.09 -13.03 9.32
CA ALA A 121 -0.33 -12.66 9.28
C ALA A 121 -1.07 -12.84 10.62
N SER A 122 -0.36 -12.75 11.75
CA SER A 122 -0.96 -12.80 13.10
C SER A 122 -1.92 -11.63 13.36
N GLU A 123 -1.75 -10.53 12.64
CA GLU A 123 -2.53 -9.33 12.87
C GLU A 123 -3.78 -9.28 11.95
N PRO A 124 -4.96 -9.03 12.53
CA PRO A 124 -6.21 -9.02 11.76
C PRO A 124 -6.21 -7.98 10.63
N GLU A 125 -5.49 -6.87 10.81
CA GLU A 125 -5.28 -5.86 9.78
C GLU A 125 -4.53 -6.42 8.57
N VAL A 126 -3.48 -7.22 8.80
CA VAL A 126 -2.71 -7.88 7.73
C VAL A 126 -3.52 -9.00 7.11
N ALA A 127 -4.18 -9.83 7.91
CA ALA A 127 -5.06 -10.89 7.41
C ALA A 127 -6.17 -10.32 6.50
N TYR A 128 -6.71 -9.14 6.83
CA TYR A 128 -7.66 -8.43 5.97
C TYR A 128 -7.05 -8.01 4.62
N LEU A 129 -5.84 -7.46 4.62
CA LEU A 129 -5.15 -7.07 3.39
C LEU A 129 -4.79 -8.27 2.52
N VAL A 130 -4.30 -9.35 3.13
CA VAL A 130 -3.99 -10.62 2.45
C VAL A 130 -5.24 -11.19 1.78
N LYS A 131 -6.35 -11.26 2.52
CA LYS A 131 -7.65 -11.71 1.99
C LYS A 131 -8.10 -10.86 0.81
N GLU A 132 -7.99 -9.54 0.93
CA GLU A 132 -8.37 -8.62 -0.15
C GLU A 132 -7.52 -8.81 -1.41
N ILE A 133 -6.21 -9.00 -1.24
CA ILE A 133 -5.30 -9.28 -2.37
C ILE A 133 -5.69 -10.60 -3.05
N ASP A 134 -5.99 -11.64 -2.26
CA ASP A 134 -6.37 -12.96 -2.76
C ASP A 134 -7.73 -12.94 -3.48
N GLU A 135 -8.76 -12.32 -2.89
CA GLU A 135 -10.11 -12.27 -3.48
C GLU A 135 -10.19 -11.32 -4.68
N PHE A 136 -9.59 -10.14 -4.59
CA PHE A 136 -9.65 -9.15 -5.65
C PHE A 136 -8.68 -9.46 -6.80
N GLN A 137 -7.54 -10.12 -6.54
CA GLN A 137 -6.51 -10.40 -7.54
C GLN A 137 -6.10 -9.13 -8.31
N PRO A 138 -5.53 -8.12 -7.65
CA PRO A 138 -5.17 -6.86 -8.29
C PRO A 138 -4.06 -7.09 -9.32
N ASP A 139 -4.10 -6.32 -10.39
CA ASP A 139 -3.02 -6.28 -11.38
C ASP A 139 -1.82 -5.43 -10.91
N ILE A 140 -2.09 -4.47 -10.02
CA ILE A 140 -1.09 -3.57 -9.42
C ILE A 140 -1.58 -3.15 -8.04
N ILE A 141 -0.66 -3.12 -7.07
CA ILE A 141 -0.88 -2.57 -5.74
C ILE A 141 -0.14 -1.24 -5.61
N ILE A 142 -0.81 -0.22 -5.10
CA ILE A 142 -0.22 1.08 -4.75
C ILE A 142 -0.26 1.22 -3.24
N SER A 143 0.90 1.28 -2.59
CA SER A 143 1.03 1.43 -1.14
C SER A 143 1.51 2.84 -0.80
N MET A 144 0.71 3.59 -0.05
CA MET A 144 1.01 4.96 0.31
C MET A 144 1.67 5.03 1.69
N HIS A 145 2.86 5.59 1.76
CA HIS A 145 3.70 5.74 2.93
C HIS A 145 4.29 7.16 3.06
N ALA A 146 5.06 7.38 4.10
CA ALA A 146 5.91 8.54 4.39
C ALA A 146 7.02 8.14 5.40
N PRO A 147 8.15 8.85 5.52
CA PRO A 147 8.42 10.21 5.03
C PRO A 147 9.59 10.32 4.01
N TYR A 148 9.95 9.29 3.27
CA TYR A 148 11.25 9.24 2.55
C TYR A 148 11.31 10.07 1.27
N GLY A 149 10.19 10.57 0.74
CA GLY A 149 10.18 11.45 -0.43
C GLY A 149 10.61 10.78 -1.74
N LEU A 150 10.21 9.53 -1.98
CA LEU A 150 10.63 8.73 -3.13
C LEU A 150 9.52 7.79 -3.60
N ILE A 151 9.79 7.05 -4.66
CA ILE A 151 9.00 5.90 -5.08
C ILE A 151 9.87 4.67 -4.94
N ASP A 152 9.34 3.61 -4.34
CA ASP A 152 9.90 2.27 -4.39
C ASP A 152 9.01 1.36 -5.24
N HIS A 153 9.57 0.29 -5.76
CA HIS A 153 8.83 -0.64 -6.61
C HIS A 153 9.38 -2.05 -6.49
N ASP A 154 8.50 -2.98 -6.20
CA ASP A 154 8.79 -4.40 -6.11
C ASP A 154 7.99 -5.20 -7.13
N GLY A 155 8.62 -6.21 -7.72
CA GLY A 155 8.01 -7.06 -8.75
C GLY A 155 8.09 -6.51 -10.18
N PRO A 156 7.60 -7.29 -11.18
CA PRO A 156 7.46 -6.85 -12.56
C PRO A 156 6.20 -5.98 -12.73
N PRO A 157 6.06 -5.15 -13.77
CA PRO A 157 7.01 -4.75 -14.78
C PRO A 157 7.83 -3.52 -14.38
N LYS A 158 8.20 -2.67 -15.36
CA LYS A 158 9.01 -1.47 -15.13
C LYS A 158 8.28 -0.47 -14.22
N ALA A 159 8.98 -0.01 -13.20
CA ALA A 159 8.49 0.98 -12.25
C ALA A 159 8.12 2.33 -12.89
N PRO A 160 7.23 3.12 -12.28
CA PRO A 160 7.13 4.54 -12.62
C PRO A 160 8.44 5.24 -12.25
N GLU A 161 9.05 5.96 -13.19
CA GLU A 161 10.30 6.68 -12.92
C GLU A 161 10.05 7.92 -12.04
N ARG A 162 8.85 8.49 -12.15
CA ARG A 162 8.46 9.71 -11.46
C ARG A 162 6.95 9.76 -11.19
N LEU A 163 6.57 10.29 -10.02
CA LEU A 163 5.21 10.64 -9.65
C LEU A 163 5.23 12.03 -8.99
N GLY A 164 4.81 13.05 -9.73
CA GLY A 164 4.96 14.44 -9.28
C GLY A 164 6.44 14.79 -9.05
N ASN A 165 6.80 15.11 -7.82
CA ASN A 165 8.18 15.43 -7.44
C ASN A 165 8.96 14.20 -6.93
N LEU A 166 8.30 13.07 -6.75
CA LEU A 166 8.92 11.85 -6.25
C LEU A 166 9.61 11.12 -7.41
N THR A 167 10.80 10.60 -7.16
CA THR A 167 11.60 9.84 -8.12
C THR A 167 11.85 8.43 -7.62
N LEU A 168 12.04 7.50 -8.55
CA LEU A 168 12.31 6.10 -8.22
C LEU A 168 13.65 5.96 -7.50
N ARG A 169 13.59 5.33 -6.31
CA ARG A 169 14.75 4.86 -5.54
C ARG A 169 14.38 3.57 -4.85
N ARG A 170 15.06 2.50 -5.17
CA ARG A 170 14.76 1.20 -4.57
C ARG A 170 15.21 1.14 -3.11
N LEU A 171 14.29 0.82 -2.22
CA LEU A 171 14.55 0.57 -0.79
C LEU A 171 14.90 -0.91 -0.53
N GLY A 172 14.47 -1.78 -1.44
CA GLY A 172 14.59 -3.22 -1.30
C GLY A 172 13.44 -3.84 -0.50
N VAL A 173 13.40 -5.16 -0.53
CA VAL A 173 12.38 -5.95 0.17
C VAL A 173 12.86 -6.39 1.54
N PHE A 174 11.91 -6.58 2.45
CA PHE A 174 12.15 -7.03 3.83
C PHE A 174 11.23 -8.21 4.15
N PRO A 175 11.64 -9.16 4.98
CA PRO A 175 10.76 -10.22 5.45
C PRO A 175 9.46 -9.64 6.03
N GLY A 176 8.32 -10.14 5.57
CA GLY A 176 7.00 -9.68 5.99
C GLY A 176 6.56 -8.33 5.46
N SER A 177 7.27 -7.70 4.51
CA SER A 177 6.81 -6.47 3.86
C SER A 177 5.80 -6.75 2.75
N LEU A 178 4.91 -5.79 2.50
CA LEU A 178 3.96 -5.86 1.39
C LEU A 178 4.67 -5.95 0.03
N GLY A 179 5.80 -5.23 -0.12
CA GLY A 179 6.62 -5.30 -1.34
C GLY A 179 7.18 -6.71 -1.59
N ASN A 180 7.66 -7.39 -0.55
CA ASN A 180 8.12 -8.77 -0.65
C ASN A 180 6.94 -9.71 -0.96
N TYR A 181 5.87 -9.66 -0.17
CA TYR A 181 4.69 -10.51 -0.35
C TYR A 181 4.04 -10.32 -1.73
N GLY A 182 3.64 -9.09 -2.07
CA GLY A 182 2.96 -8.80 -3.34
C GLY A 182 3.90 -8.86 -4.54
N GLY A 183 5.04 -8.16 -4.45
CA GLY A 183 5.96 -7.99 -5.59
C GLY A 183 6.80 -9.21 -5.89
N VAL A 184 7.39 -9.83 -4.87
CA VAL A 184 8.32 -10.96 -5.05
C VAL A 184 7.56 -12.29 -5.06
N ASP A 185 6.78 -12.59 -4.00
CA ASP A 185 6.17 -13.90 -3.87
C ASP A 185 4.99 -14.10 -4.83
N LEU A 186 4.09 -13.11 -4.95
CA LEU A 186 2.92 -13.20 -5.82
C LEU A 186 3.13 -12.68 -7.25
N GLY A 187 4.24 -11.98 -7.52
CA GLY A 187 4.50 -11.36 -8.82
C GLY A 187 3.50 -10.25 -9.18
N ILE A 188 2.80 -9.69 -8.19
CA ILE A 188 1.91 -8.55 -8.34
C ILE A 188 2.72 -7.28 -8.07
N PRO A 189 2.94 -6.39 -9.07
CA PRO A 189 3.76 -5.20 -8.85
C PRO A 189 3.22 -4.34 -7.72
N VAL A 190 4.10 -3.98 -6.78
CA VAL A 190 3.82 -3.07 -5.67
C VAL A 190 4.58 -1.77 -5.90
N VAL A 191 3.85 -0.68 -6.09
CA VAL A 191 4.40 0.68 -6.14
C VAL A 191 4.24 1.30 -4.77
N THR A 192 5.34 1.48 -4.05
CA THR A 192 5.34 2.18 -2.76
C THR A 192 5.63 3.66 -3.00
N VAL A 193 4.66 4.50 -2.68
CA VAL A 193 4.76 5.95 -2.78
C VAL A 193 5.10 6.48 -1.39
N GLU A 194 6.32 6.92 -1.21
CA GLU A 194 6.82 7.54 0.02
C GLU A 194 6.71 9.06 -0.07
N LEU A 195 5.74 9.63 0.61
CA LEU A 195 5.58 11.09 0.70
C LEU A 195 6.74 11.72 1.47
N THR A 196 6.99 13.00 1.28
CA THR A 196 8.14 13.70 1.89
C THR A 196 8.01 13.92 3.41
N HIS A 197 6.77 13.93 3.94
CA HIS A 197 6.52 14.16 5.36
C HIS A 197 5.33 13.34 5.85
N ALA A 198 5.48 12.73 7.03
CA ALA A 198 4.41 11.95 7.64
C ALA A 198 3.23 12.80 8.13
N GLY A 199 3.51 13.96 8.73
CA GLY A 199 2.53 14.85 9.33
C GLY A 199 2.16 16.10 8.51
N ILE A 200 2.90 16.41 7.43
CA ILE A 200 2.65 17.57 6.58
C ILE A 200 2.01 17.12 5.28
N MET A 201 0.82 17.64 5.01
CA MET A 201 0.07 17.29 3.81
C MET A 201 0.71 17.91 2.56
N PRO A 202 0.86 17.14 1.46
CA PRO A 202 1.23 17.74 0.19
C PRO A 202 0.13 18.69 -0.30
N THR A 203 0.54 19.70 -1.06
CA THR A 203 -0.39 20.69 -1.64
C THR A 203 -1.36 20.00 -2.63
N ARG A 204 -2.50 20.66 -2.91
CA ARG A 204 -3.46 20.17 -3.92
C ARG A 204 -2.78 19.91 -5.26
N GLY A 205 -1.88 20.80 -5.70
CA GLY A 205 -1.15 20.63 -6.95
C GLY A 205 -0.20 19.42 -6.95
N GLN A 206 0.46 19.15 -5.82
CA GLN A 206 1.29 17.95 -5.68
C GLN A 206 0.45 16.66 -5.72
N VAL A 207 -0.66 16.62 -4.98
CA VAL A 207 -1.59 15.47 -4.99
C VAL A 207 -2.12 15.20 -6.39
N SER A 208 -2.56 16.26 -7.11
CA SER A 208 -3.10 16.13 -8.47
C SER A 208 -2.05 15.67 -9.47
N ARG A 209 -0.81 16.16 -9.36
CA ARG A 209 0.30 15.71 -10.23
C ARG A 209 0.65 14.25 -9.99
N MET A 210 0.80 13.84 -8.73
CA MET A 210 1.04 12.43 -8.40
C MET A 210 -0.07 11.52 -8.95
N TRP A 211 -1.33 11.91 -8.78
CA TRP A 211 -2.48 11.19 -9.34
C TRP A 211 -2.40 11.07 -10.87
N THR A 212 -2.18 12.18 -11.55
CA THR A 212 -2.12 12.22 -13.01
C THR A 212 -0.99 11.36 -13.56
N ASP A 213 0.19 11.44 -12.95
CA ASP A 213 1.36 10.66 -13.36
C ASP A 213 1.13 9.16 -13.08
N MET A 214 0.54 8.82 -11.93
CA MET A 214 0.17 7.45 -11.58
C MET A 214 -0.81 6.86 -12.61
N VAL A 215 -1.90 7.56 -12.92
CA VAL A 215 -2.89 7.09 -13.89
C VAL A 215 -2.29 6.94 -15.29
N ARG A 216 -1.45 7.87 -15.73
CA ARG A 216 -0.73 7.78 -17.01
C ARG A 216 0.17 6.55 -17.08
N TRP A 217 0.92 6.30 -16.02
CA TRP A 217 1.77 5.11 -15.91
C TRP A 217 0.93 3.83 -15.94
N LEU A 218 -0.13 3.74 -15.12
CA LEU A 218 -1.04 2.60 -15.11
C LEU A 218 -1.63 2.29 -16.49
N VAL A 219 -2.10 3.31 -17.22
CA VAL A 219 -2.65 3.16 -18.57
C VAL A 219 -1.60 2.61 -19.53
N ARG A 220 -0.38 3.14 -19.50
CA ARG A 220 0.72 2.69 -20.37
C ARG A 220 1.08 1.23 -20.08
N GLU A 221 1.31 0.88 -18.82
CA GLU A 221 1.71 -0.47 -18.42
C GLU A 221 0.63 -1.52 -18.73
N ARG A 222 -0.64 -1.19 -18.46
CA ARG A 222 -1.74 -2.14 -18.71
C ARG A 222 -2.01 -2.32 -20.20
N ARG A 223 -1.91 -1.27 -21.01
CA ARG A 223 -2.02 -1.38 -22.48
C ARG A 223 -0.89 -2.20 -23.07
N SER A 224 0.36 -1.99 -22.63
CA SER A 224 1.51 -2.77 -23.07
C SER A 224 1.31 -4.27 -22.78
N LYS A 225 0.90 -4.62 -21.55
CA LYS A 225 0.64 -6.01 -21.15
C LYS A 225 -0.51 -6.66 -21.93
N LEU A 226 -1.53 -5.89 -22.31
CA LEU A 226 -2.65 -6.39 -23.12
C LEU A 226 -2.27 -6.58 -24.58
N ALA A 227 -1.34 -5.79 -25.11
CA ALA A 227 -0.83 -5.91 -26.50
C ALA A 227 0.18 -7.04 -26.68
N SER A 228 0.80 -7.55 -25.60
CA SER A 228 1.76 -8.65 -25.60
C SER A 228 1.13 -10.06 -25.39
N ARG A 229 -0.20 -10.12 -25.27
CA ARG A 229 -1.00 -11.36 -25.18
C ARG A 229 -1.66 -11.65 -26.53
#